data_64786bab2dee0cd46f2c3cade236de93
#
_entry.id   64786bab2dee0cd46f2c3cade236de93
#
_cell.length_a   1.000
_cell.length_b   1.000
_cell.length_c   1.000
_cell.angle_alpha   90.00
_cell.angle_beta   90.00
_cell.angle_gamma   90.00
#
_symmetry.space_group_name_H-M   'P 1'
#
loop_
_entity.id
_entity.type
_entity.pdbx_description
1 polymer ?
#
loop_
_entity_poly.entity_id
_entity_poly.type
_entity_poly.pdbx_seq_one_letter_code
_entity_poly.pdbx_strand_id
1 'polypeptide(L)'
;MIRFFLLSFCLLLLSGIEAQTVGLLTNTPAAFNGYTLVAPTGATRTHLIDNCGRVINQWDSEFRAGEAAYLLNDGSLLRTARQSSTVFTGGGMGGRLERFNWDGELMWSYTLANDTAHHHHDMAWMPNGHVLIMAWEYRSPEQAAAAGRLDDGPLWPPMIIEVVPEGTEGGQVVWEWHAWDHLIQNANPDLPNYGNPSDHPGRFDVNYGEVSSGGGPGGPGSGTGGDWFHCNAVAFHPGLNQIVLNSRNWNEFYILDHATSTEEAAGLAGDLLYRWGNPAAYGRGTSTDQVLYTQHDPHWLTDEGPTSLGGNPDATMLVYNNGNARPSGPASTVDELTLPLQPDGTYFLADGDAYGPASLDWSYPQFPFLDFFSPNISGAQRQPNGNTLICEGNGGQLFEITPDGDIVWEYITAYSQFGAVAQGENPIGNSTFRAYRYAPDHPAFDGRDMSPGDPVESNPLPFDCQLYPAAKDTTAQGLPTEKIELTFGPNPARSILRIESNFPIRWTLRDIAGRSLMDAMITSRHHTIDVSNLPAGAYLMVVAQEHGSHSSTHKILIEP
;
A
#
# COMPACT_ATOMS: atom_id res chain seq x y z
N MET A 1 71.86 -30.13 30.10
CA MET A 1 70.67 -29.48 30.64
C MET A 1 69.82 -29.06 29.45
N ILE A 2 68.85 -29.87 29.08
CA ILE A 2 67.95 -29.60 27.94
C ILE A 2 66.65 -29.07 28.51
N ARG A 3 66.31 -27.79 28.19
CA ARG A 3 65.03 -27.17 28.59
C ARG A 3 63.98 -27.52 27.51
N PHE A 4 62.96 -28.29 27.90
CA PHE A 4 61.74 -28.48 27.16
C PHE A 4 60.85 -27.23 27.31
N PHE A 5 60.53 -26.57 26.18
CA PHE A 5 59.44 -25.60 26.07
C PHE A 5 58.14 -26.34 25.75
N LEU A 6 57.20 -26.39 26.68
CA LEU A 6 55.80 -26.75 26.41
C LEU A 6 55.08 -25.58 25.75
N LEU A 7 54.79 -25.71 24.44
CA LEU A 7 53.82 -24.83 23.77
C LEU A 7 52.42 -25.35 24.09
N SER A 8 51.71 -24.59 24.92
CA SER A 8 50.28 -24.80 25.18
C SER A 8 49.50 -24.23 23.99
N PHE A 9 48.93 -25.12 23.16
CA PHE A 9 48.09 -24.75 22.05
C PHE A 9 46.65 -24.56 22.59
N CYS A 10 46.26 -23.28 22.82
CA CYS A 10 44.88 -22.92 23.10
C CYS A 10 44.08 -23.07 21.82
N LEU A 11 43.31 -24.16 21.65
CA LEU A 11 42.25 -24.24 20.67
C LEU A 11 41.14 -23.27 21.10
N LEU A 12 41.10 -22.10 20.51
CA LEU A 12 39.92 -21.25 20.49
C LEU A 12 38.90 -21.97 19.61
N LEU A 13 37.93 -22.59 20.22
CA LEU A 13 36.68 -22.97 19.56
C LEU A 13 35.99 -21.65 19.14
N LEU A 14 36.24 -21.22 17.92
CA LEU A 14 35.37 -20.28 17.24
C LEU A 14 34.03 -21.00 17.03
N SER A 15 33.12 -20.93 17.99
CA SER A 15 31.72 -21.12 17.70
C SER A 15 31.37 -20.05 16.66
N GLY A 16 31.17 -20.47 15.41
CA GLY A 16 30.63 -19.62 14.37
C GLY A 16 29.34 -19.03 14.93
N ILE A 17 29.26 -17.72 15.04
CA ILE A 17 27.99 -17.05 15.28
C ILE A 17 27.27 -17.20 13.93
N GLU A 18 26.38 -18.17 13.84
CA GLU A 18 25.47 -18.28 12.70
C GLU A 18 24.56 -17.06 12.76
N ALA A 19 24.60 -16.22 11.73
CA ALA A 19 23.71 -15.07 11.62
C ALA A 19 22.30 -15.58 11.30
N GLN A 20 21.29 -15.00 11.91
CA GLN A 20 19.91 -15.26 11.59
C GLN A 20 19.61 -14.78 10.17
N THR A 21 19.10 -15.64 9.29
CA THR A 21 18.86 -15.36 7.88
C THR A 21 17.39 -15.29 7.52
N VAL A 22 16.51 -15.91 8.32
CA VAL A 22 15.06 -15.96 8.16
C VAL A 22 14.38 -15.91 9.53
N GLY A 23 13.08 -15.71 9.56
CA GLY A 23 12.34 -15.54 10.80
C GLY A 23 12.58 -14.14 11.40
N LEU A 24 12.52 -14.02 12.71
CA LEU A 24 12.64 -12.76 13.42
C LEU A 24 14.09 -12.26 13.48
N LEU A 25 14.34 -11.06 12.96
CA LEU A 25 15.64 -10.38 13.05
C LEU A 25 15.67 -9.33 14.18
N THR A 26 14.57 -8.61 14.36
CA THR A 26 14.48 -7.51 15.33
C THR A 26 13.09 -7.47 15.96
N ASN A 27 13.04 -7.30 17.29
CA ASN A 27 11.81 -6.96 18.01
C ASN A 27 12.16 -6.08 19.23
N THR A 28 11.66 -4.87 19.26
CA THR A 28 11.92 -3.89 20.32
C THR A 28 10.65 -3.53 21.07
N PRO A 29 10.73 -2.90 22.25
CA PRO A 29 9.55 -2.42 22.99
C PRO A 29 8.70 -1.40 22.24
N ALA A 30 9.22 -0.77 21.18
CA ALA A 30 8.50 0.21 20.38
C ALA A 30 7.66 -0.44 19.26
N ALA A 31 7.84 -1.75 19.01
CA ALA A 31 7.02 -2.47 18.04
C ALA A 31 5.57 -2.60 18.53
N PHE A 32 4.61 -2.45 17.62
CA PHE A 32 3.21 -2.74 17.90
C PHE A 32 3.04 -4.24 18.16
N ASN A 33 2.58 -4.60 19.34
CA ASN A 33 2.32 -6.00 19.66
C ASN A 33 1.03 -6.47 18.97
N GLY A 34 1.12 -7.57 18.22
CA GLY A 34 0.00 -8.11 17.46
C GLY A 34 0.33 -9.44 16.80
N TYR A 35 -0.57 -9.87 15.92
CA TYR A 35 -0.41 -11.12 15.18
C TYR A 35 -0.37 -10.80 13.68
N THR A 36 0.70 -11.24 13.02
CA THR A 36 0.92 -10.96 11.59
C THR A 36 0.50 -12.13 10.74
N LEU A 37 -0.39 -11.89 9.77
CA LEU A 37 -0.81 -12.87 8.77
C LEU A 37 0.19 -12.88 7.61
N VAL A 38 0.76 -14.05 7.32
CA VAL A 38 1.79 -14.24 6.28
C VAL A 38 1.36 -15.36 5.33
N ALA A 39 1.12 -14.99 4.07
CA ALA A 39 0.73 -15.92 3.00
C ALA A 39 1.75 -15.82 1.86
N PRO A 40 2.83 -16.62 1.85
CA PRO A 40 3.84 -16.55 0.81
C PRO A 40 3.26 -16.93 -0.55
N THR A 41 3.58 -16.14 -1.57
CA THR A 41 3.12 -16.37 -2.94
C THR A 41 3.55 -17.72 -3.47
N GLY A 42 2.61 -18.49 -3.98
CA GLY A 42 2.87 -19.83 -4.48
C GLY A 42 2.96 -20.93 -3.43
N ALA A 43 2.93 -20.63 -2.12
CA ALA A 43 2.74 -21.60 -1.06
C ALA A 43 1.26 -22.01 -0.92
N THR A 44 1.03 -23.17 -0.32
CA THR A 44 -0.34 -23.64 -0.01
C THR A 44 -0.74 -23.30 1.43
N ARG A 45 0.21 -22.92 2.28
CA ARG A 45 0.03 -22.63 3.69
C ARG A 45 0.07 -21.13 3.98
N THR A 46 -0.83 -20.69 4.84
CA THR A 46 -0.88 -19.34 5.42
C THR A 46 -0.62 -19.46 6.91
N HIS A 47 0.20 -18.58 7.48
CA HIS A 47 0.53 -18.56 8.90
C HIS A 47 0.01 -17.28 9.56
N LEU A 48 -0.44 -17.39 10.80
CA LEU A 48 -0.60 -16.28 11.73
C LEU A 48 0.52 -16.41 12.78
N ILE A 49 1.38 -15.41 12.86
CA ILE A 49 2.55 -15.42 13.75
C ILE A 49 2.48 -14.30 14.78
N ASP A 50 3.07 -14.51 15.95
CA ASP A 50 3.29 -13.45 16.93
C ASP A 50 4.52 -12.59 16.56
N ASN A 51 4.79 -11.54 17.34
CA ASN A 51 5.96 -10.68 17.10
C ASN A 51 7.30 -11.42 17.28
N CYS A 52 7.30 -12.62 17.87
CA CYS A 52 8.48 -13.48 17.96
C CYS A 52 8.61 -14.46 16.79
N GLY A 53 7.75 -14.38 15.78
CA GLY A 53 7.76 -15.28 14.62
C GLY A 53 7.24 -16.68 14.92
N ARG A 54 6.60 -16.89 16.08
CA ARG A 54 6.03 -18.18 16.47
C ARG A 54 4.63 -18.34 15.94
N VAL A 55 4.30 -19.56 15.48
CA VAL A 55 3.00 -19.86 14.88
C VAL A 55 1.90 -19.82 15.95
N ILE A 56 0.90 -18.98 15.73
CA ILE A 56 -0.33 -18.93 16.53
C ILE A 56 -1.42 -19.80 15.89
N ASN A 57 -1.55 -19.68 14.56
CA ASN A 57 -2.43 -20.54 13.76
C ASN A 57 -1.88 -20.71 12.36
N GLN A 58 -2.35 -21.75 11.67
CA GLN A 58 -2.01 -21.99 10.27
C GLN A 58 -3.18 -22.62 9.53
N TRP A 59 -3.25 -22.34 8.24
CA TRP A 59 -4.26 -22.90 7.34
C TRP A 59 -3.58 -23.52 6.14
N ASP A 60 -3.93 -24.76 5.83
CA ASP A 60 -3.47 -25.47 4.64
C ASP A 60 -4.57 -25.51 3.58
N SER A 61 -4.22 -25.18 2.34
CA SER A 61 -5.11 -25.31 1.18
C SER A 61 -4.53 -26.33 0.20
N GLU A 62 -5.40 -26.91 -0.62
CA GLU A 62 -4.99 -27.73 -1.77
C GLU A 62 -4.43 -26.87 -2.91
N PHE A 63 -4.73 -25.56 -2.90
CA PHE A 63 -4.34 -24.61 -3.92
C PHE A 63 -3.23 -23.68 -3.44
N ARG A 64 -2.32 -23.36 -4.35
CA ARG A 64 -1.32 -22.31 -4.10
C ARG A 64 -1.99 -20.96 -3.87
N ALA A 65 -1.37 -20.10 -3.07
CA ALA A 65 -1.83 -18.74 -2.88
C ALA A 65 -1.95 -18.02 -4.23
N GLY A 66 -3.07 -17.35 -4.43
CA GLY A 66 -3.31 -16.49 -5.58
C GLY A 66 -2.60 -15.14 -5.43
N GLU A 67 -2.67 -14.53 -4.30
CA GLU A 67 -1.92 -13.34 -3.82
C GLU A 67 -2.45 -12.92 -2.44
N ALA A 68 -3.61 -12.23 -2.35
CA ALA A 68 -4.11 -11.65 -1.11
C ALA A 68 -4.68 -12.67 -0.10
N ALA A 69 -4.53 -12.36 1.19
CA ALA A 69 -5.13 -13.10 2.30
C ALA A 69 -5.49 -12.15 3.46
N TYR A 70 -6.65 -12.38 4.08
CA TYR A 70 -7.19 -11.54 5.16
C TYR A 70 -7.76 -12.40 6.28
N LEU A 71 -7.53 -12.02 7.53
CA LEU A 71 -8.21 -12.58 8.69
C LEU A 71 -9.47 -11.75 8.97
N LEU A 72 -10.64 -12.38 8.92
CA LEU A 72 -11.91 -11.70 9.16
C LEU A 72 -12.24 -11.63 10.65
N ASN A 73 -13.15 -10.72 11.04
CA ASN A 73 -13.53 -10.49 12.44
C ASN A 73 -14.06 -11.76 13.18
N ASP A 74 -14.61 -12.71 12.45
CA ASP A 74 -15.07 -13.99 13.02
C ASP A 74 -13.95 -15.04 13.16
N GLY A 75 -12.71 -14.67 12.84
CA GLY A 75 -11.54 -15.53 12.87
C GLY A 75 -11.38 -16.45 11.67
N SER A 76 -12.20 -16.29 10.62
CA SER A 76 -12.02 -17.03 9.39
C SER A 76 -10.92 -16.38 8.53
N LEU A 77 -10.13 -17.21 7.84
CA LEU A 77 -9.21 -16.79 6.80
C LEU A 77 -9.95 -16.68 5.46
N LEU A 78 -9.92 -15.52 4.82
CA LEU A 78 -10.30 -15.34 3.43
C LEU A 78 -9.03 -15.18 2.59
N ARG A 79 -8.85 -15.99 1.54
CA ARG A 79 -7.66 -15.94 0.70
C ARG A 79 -7.99 -16.16 -0.77
N THR A 80 -7.15 -15.62 -1.63
CA THR A 80 -7.14 -15.97 -3.05
C THR A 80 -6.35 -17.26 -3.29
N ALA A 81 -6.78 -18.03 -4.28
CA ALA A 81 -6.18 -19.30 -4.65
C ALA A 81 -5.99 -19.40 -6.15
N ARG A 82 -4.88 -20.00 -6.59
CA ARG A 82 -4.47 -19.99 -7.98
C ARG A 82 -5.19 -21.07 -8.81
N GLN A 83 -5.84 -20.63 -9.88
CA GLN A 83 -6.35 -21.45 -10.96
C GLN A 83 -5.60 -21.10 -12.26
N SER A 84 -5.29 -22.10 -13.08
CA SER A 84 -4.62 -21.87 -14.36
C SER A 84 -5.60 -21.37 -15.42
N SER A 85 -5.12 -20.53 -16.32
CA SER A 85 -5.85 -20.13 -17.53
C SER A 85 -4.95 -20.27 -18.75
N THR A 86 -5.56 -20.55 -19.90
CA THR A 86 -4.88 -20.54 -21.22
C THR A 86 -5.06 -19.21 -21.92
N VAL A 87 -6.00 -18.39 -21.49
CA VAL A 87 -6.32 -17.07 -22.05
C VAL A 87 -5.59 -15.99 -21.26
N PHE A 88 -5.79 -15.97 -19.95
CA PHE A 88 -5.21 -14.97 -19.08
C PHE A 88 -3.87 -15.48 -18.55
N THR A 89 -2.80 -14.80 -18.92
CA THR A 89 -1.40 -15.21 -18.59
C THR A 89 -0.62 -14.11 -17.85
N GLY A 90 -1.34 -13.10 -17.33
CA GLY A 90 -0.78 -12.01 -16.54
C GLY A 90 -0.22 -12.46 -15.19
N GLY A 91 0.56 -11.60 -14.54
CA GLY A 91 0.96 -11.79 -13.15
C GLY A 91 -0.23 -11.69 -12.17
N GLY A 92 -0.07 -12.21 -10.95
CA GLY A 92 -1.12 -12.14 -9.93
C GLY A 92 -2.29 -13.10 -10.14
N MET A 93 -2.04 -14.23 -10.80
CA MET A 93 -3.08 -15.24 -11.06
C MET A 93 -3.78 -15.69 -9.79
N GLY A 94 -5.09 -15.46 -9.75
CA GLY A 94 -6.03 -16.00 -8.77
C GLY A 94 -6.93 -17.07 -9.39
N GLY A 95 -8.21 -16.79 -9.53
CA GLY A 95 -9.23 -17.62 -10.15
C GLY A 95 -10.16 -18.27 -9.14
N ARG A 96 -9.78 -18.38 -7.88
CA ARG A 96 -10.58 -18.94 -6.80
C ARG A 96 -10.41 -18.13 -5.51
N LEU A 97 -11.46 -17.99 -4.75
CA LEU A 97 -11.48 -17.51 -3.39
C LEU A 97 -11.79 -18.68 -2.46
N GLU A 98 -11.17 -18.70 -1.28
CA GLU A 98 -11.38 -19.71 -0.24
C GLU A 98 -11.55 -19.01 1.11
N ARG A 99 -12.55 -19.46 1.88
CA ARG A 99 -12.76 -19.05 3.27
C ARG A 99 -12.68 -20.26 4.18
N PHE A 100 -11.72 -20.26 5.09
CA PHE A 100 -11.50 -21.31 6.08
C PHE A 100 -11.93 -20.82 7.46
N ASN A 101 -12.50 -21.72 8.28
CA ASN A 101 -12.67 -21.42 9.69
C ASN A 101 -11.31 -21.42 10.43
N TRP A 102 -11.33 -21.08 11.72
CA TRP A 102 -10.11 -21.07 12.54
C TRP A 102 -9.39 -22.42 12.58
N ASP A 103 -10.15 -23.51 12.55
CA ASP A 103 -9.63 -24.89 12.65
C ASP A 103 -9.11 -25.43 11.30
N GLY A 104 -9.13 -24.62 10.25
CA GLY A 104 -8.62 -24.97 8.92
C GLY A 104 -9.63 -25.72 8.03
N GLU A 105 -10.91 -25.78 8.41
CA GLU A 105 -11.94 -26.38 7.55
C GLU A 105 -12.44 -25.36 6.52
N LEU A 106 -12.53 -25.77 5.25
CA LEU A 106 -13.06 -24.93 4.18
C LEU A 106 -14.57 -24.69 4.37
N MET A 107 -14.94 -23.46 4.66
CA MET A 107 -16.33 -23.03 4.85
C MET A 107 -17.01 -22.67 3.54
N TRP A 108 -16.27 -21.99 2.66
CA TRP A 108 -16.82 -21.48 1.41
C TRP A 108 -15.72 -21.28 0.37
N SER A 109 -16.11 -21.38 -0.90
CA SER A 109 -15.26 -21.03 -2.02
C SER A 109 -16.06 -20.46 -3.18
N TYR A 110 -15.39 -19.64 -3.98
CA TYR A 110 -15.94 -19.08 -5.21
C TYR A 110 -14.90 -19.16 -6.33
N THR A 111 -15.30 -19.63 -7.51
CA THR A 111 -14.41 -19.77 -8.67
C THR A 111 -14.87 -18.86 -9.79
N LEU A 112 -13.99 -17.94 -10.20
CA LEU A 112 -14.12 -17.13 -11.40
C LEU A 112 -12.86 -17.33 -12.25
N ALA A 113 -12.87 -18.38 -13.08
CA ALA A 113 -11.72 -18.81 -13.88
C ALA A 113 -12.22 -19.48 -15.15
N ASN A 114 -12.59 -18.66 -16.13
CA ASN A 114 -13.02 -19.11 -17.45
C ASN A 114 -12.37 -18.28 -18.57
N ASP A 115 -12.68 -18.55 -19.83
CA ASP A 115 -12.04 -17.90 -20.97
C ASP A 115 -12.50 -16.45 -21.21
N THR A 116 -13.55 -16.00 -20.54
CA THR A 116 -14.11 -14.63 -20.68
C THR A 116 -13.80 -13.74 -19.48
N ALA A 117 -13.63 -14.32 -18.29
CA ALA A 117 -13.29 -13.60 -17.07
C ALA A 117 -12.42 -14.46 -16.13
N HIS A 118 -11.47 -13.82 -15.46
CA HIS A 118 -10.61 -14.53 -14.52
C HIS A 118 -10.23 -13.61 -13.35
N HIS A 119 -10.57 -14.04 -12.13
CA HIS A 119 -10.15 -13.35 -10.91
C HIS A 119 -8.63 -13.29 -10.80
N HIS A 120 -8.11 -12.17 -10.32
CA HIS A 120 -6.67 -12.00 -10.07
C HIS A 120 -6.40 -11.13 -8.84
N HIS A 121 -5.24 -11.27 -8.25
CA HIS A 121 -4.64 -10.50 -7.16
C HIS A 121 -5.49 -10.43 -5.89
N ASP A 122 -6.61 -9.68 -5.88
CA ASP A 122 -7.22 -9.18 -4.67
C ASP A 122 -8.74 -9.31 -4.63
N MET A 123 -9.31 -9.17 -3.44
CA MET A 123 -10.75 -9.11 -3.15
C MET A 123 -10.97 -8.26 -1.91
N ALA A 124 -12.17 -7.76 -1.71
CA ALA A 124 -12.54 -7.06 -0.48
C ALA A 124 -13.77 -7.69 0.17
N TRP A 125 -13.67 -8.03 1.47
CA TRP A 125 -14.80 -8.46 2.28
C TRP A 125 -15.61 -7.25 2.75
N MET A 126 -16.90 -7.25 2.51
CA MET A 126 -17.78 -6.15 2.86
C MET A 126 -18.50 -6.39 4.20
N PRO A 127 -18.96 -5.31 4.88
CA PRO A 127 -19.69 -5.38 6.15
C PRO A 127 -20.93 -6.26 6.14
N ASN A 128 -21.63 -6.29 5.00
CA ASN A 128 -22.85 -7.06 4.79
C ASN A 128 -22.57 -8.56 4.55
N GLY A 129 -21.30 -8.98 4.56
CA GLY A 129 -20.88 -10.36 4.29
C GLY A 129 -20.74 -10.70 2.80
N HIS A 130 -20.86 -9.72 1.91
CA HIS A 130 -20.58 -9.87 0.49
C HIS A 130 -19.08 -9.75 0.21
N VAL A 131 -18.68 -10.11 -0.99
CA VAL A 131 -17.28 -10.04 -1.45
C VAL A 131 -17.21 -9.27 -2.75
N LEU A 132 -16.39 -8.22 -2.78
CA LEU A 132 -15.97 -7.60 -4.04
C LEU A 132 -14.81 -8.41 -4.63
N ILE A 133 -14.94 -8.79 -5.87
CA ILE A 133 -13.98 -9.61 -6.62
C ILE A 133 -13.51 -8.82 -7.82
N MET A 134 -12.21 -8.60 -7.91
CA MET A 134 -11.57 -7.99 -9.06
C MET A 134 -11.20 -9.06 -10.09
N ALA A 135 -11.47 -8.84 -11.37
CA ALA A 135 -11.17 -9.79 -12.43
C ALA A 135 -10.72 -9.11 -13.71
N TRP A 136 -9.99 -9.83 -14.53
CA TRP A 136 -9.81 -9.53 -15.94
C TRP A 136 -11.06 -9.94 -16.71
N GLU A 137 -11.43 -9.14 -17.71
CA GLU A 137 -12.46 -9.43 -18.69
C GLU A 137 -11.84 -9.50 -20.09
N TYR A 138 -12.11 -10.56 -20.85
CA TYR A 138 -11.53 -10.71 -22.20
C TYR A 138 -12.31 -9.91 -23.24
N ARG A 139 -11.61 -9.06 -23.97
CA ARG A 139 -12.11 -8.35 -25.16
C ARG A 139 -11.26 -8.74 -26.37
N SER A 140 -11.93 -9.21 -27.44
CA SER A 140 -11.23 -9.63 -28.66
C SER A 140 -10.60 -8.43 -29.39
N PRO A 141 -9.64 -8.68 -30.31
CA PRO A 141 -9.08 -7.63 -31.16
C PRO A 141 -10.15 -6.84 -31.93
N GLU A 142 -11.21 -7.53 -32.40
CA GLU A 142 -12.32 -6.90 -33.13
C GLU A 142 -13.15 -6.00 -32.21
N GLN A 143 -13.37 -6.41 -30.96
CA GLN A 143 -14.04 -5.57 -29.96
C GLN A 143 -13.20 -4.35 -29.59
N ALA A 144 -11.88 -4.53 -29.42
CA ALA A 144 -10.95 -3.42 -29.13
C ALA A 144 -10.94 -2.40 -30.29
N ALA A 145 -10.84 -2.86 -31.54
CA ALA A 145 -10.91 -1.99 -32.71
C ALA A 145 -12.28 -1.29 -32.84
N ALA A 146 -13.38 -1.97 -32.54
CA ALA A 146 -14.71 -1.38 -32.53
C ALA A 146 -14.91 -0.31 -31.45
N ALA A 147 -14.15 -0.40 -30.34
CA ALA A 147 -14.09 0.63 -29.30
C ALA A 147 -13.13 1.78 -29.65
N GLY A 148 -12.42 1.72 -30.77
CA GLY A 148 -11.49 2.76 -31.25
C GLY A 148 -10.03 2.57 -30.83
N ARG A 149 -9.64 1.37 -30.35
CA ARG A 149 -8.24 1.01 -30.12
C ARG A 149 -7.49 0.99 -31.46
N LEU A 150 -6.34 1.66 -31.50
CA LEU A 150 -5.51 1.76 -32.71
C LEU A 150 -4.51 0.59 -32.83
N ASP A 151 -4.10 0.01 -31.70
CA ASP A 151 -3.19 -1.14 -31.68
C ASP A 151 -3.95 -2.44 -31.83
N ASP A 152 -3.36 -3.38 -32.57
CA ASP A 152 -3.91 -4.72 -32.76
C ASP A 152 -3.70 -5.58 -31.49
N GLY A 153 -4.70 -6.38 -31.15
CA GLY A 153 -4.58 -7.36 -30.08
C GLY A 153 -5.80 -7.38 -29.14
N PRO A 154 -5.92 -8.41 -28.31
CA PRO A 154 -6.95 -8.45 -27.28
C PRO A 154 -6.63 -7.49 -26.13
N LEU A 155 -7.66 -7.11 -25.38
CA LEU A 155 -7.54 -6.36 -24.13
C LEU A 155 -8.16 -7.15 -22.99
N TRP A 156 -7.59 -7.00 -21.77
CA TRP A 156 -8.15 -7.52 -20.53
C TRP A 156 -8.43 -6.35 -19.57
N PRO A 157 -9.49 -5.55 -19.83
CA PRO A 157 -9.89 -4.50 -18.90
C PRO A 157 -10.33 -5.10 -17.57
N PRO A 158 -10.23 -4.35 -16.46
CA PRO A 158 -10.73 -4.80 -15.19
C PRO A 158 -12.25 -4.74 -15.13
N MET A 159 -12.81 -5.71 -14.41
CA MET A 159 -14.17 -5.70 -13.90
C MET A 159 -14.17 -5.93 -12.40
N ILE A 160 -15.18 -5.45 -11.73
CA ILE A 160 -15.44 -5.73 -10.31
C ILE A 160 -16.84 -6.30 -10.21
N ILE A 161 -16.99 -7.41 -9.51
CA ILE A 161 -18.29 -8.00 -9.19
C ILE A 161 -18.48 -8.06 -7.67
N GLU A 162 -19.70 -7.82 -7.20
CA GLU A 162 -20.11 -8.10 -5.83
C GLU A 162 -20.85 -9.41 -5.78
N VAL A 163 -20.35 -10.32 -4.94
CA VAL A 163 -20.91 -11.67 -4.78
C VAL A 163 -21.48 -11.85 -3.38
N VAL A 164 -22.72 -12.31 -3.32
CA VAL A 164 -23.32 -12.86 -2.08
C VAL A 164 -22.93 -14.33 -1.98
N PRO A 165 -22.10 -14.72 -0.98
CA PRO A 165 -21.76 -16.13 -0.76
C PRO A 165 -23.01 -17.00 -0.53
N GLU A 166 -23.10 -18.16 -1.20
CA GLU A 166 -24.18 -19.12 -1.01
C GLU A 166 -23.64 -20.52 -0.76
N GLY A 167 -24.19 -21.20 0.27
CA GLY A 167 -23.80 -22.56 0.61
C GLY A 167 -22.30 -22.67 0.94
N THR A 168 -21.68 -23.76 0.47
CA THR A 168 -20.24 -24.01 0.65
C THR A 168 -19.42 -23.69 -0.61
N GLU A 169 -20.08 -23.44 -1.73
CA GLU A 169 -19.43 -23.13 -3.01
C GLU A 169 -20.34 -22.25 -3.89
N GLY A 170 -19.77 -21.21 -4.50
CA GLY A 170 -20.49 -20.32 -5.39
C GLY A 170 -21.15 -19.14 -4.68
N GLY A 171 -22.07 -18.49 -5.37
CA GLY A 171 -22.78 -17.31 -4.88
C GLY A 171 -23.49 -16.57 -5.99
N GLN A 172 -24.32 -15.59 -5.62
CA GLN A 172 -25.04 -14.75 -6.54
C GLN A 172 -24.29 -13.45 -6.79
N VAL A 173 -24.05 -13.09 -8.05
CA VAL A 173 -23.57 -11.75 -8.43
C VAL A 173 -24.76 -10.78 -8.31
N VAL A 174 -24.58 -9.71 -7.55
CA VAL A 174 -25.63 -8.73 -7.24
C VAL A 174 -25.31 -7.33 -7.75
N TRP A 175 -24.05 -7.07 -8.07
CA TRP A 175 -23.58 -5.82 -8.66
C TRP A 175 -22.34 -6.07 -9.52
N GLU A 176 -22.19 -5.31 -10.60
CA GLU A 176 -21.05 -5.37 -11.52
C GLU A 176 -20.69 -3.97 -12.01
N TRP A 177 -19.38 -3.74 -12.18
CA TRP A 177 -18.81 -2.58 -12.84
C TRP A 177 -17.71 -3.03 -13.81
N HIS A 178 -17.67 -2.44 -14.99
CA HIS A 178 -16.72 -2.80 -16.05
C HIS A 178 -16.02 -1.56 -16.58
N ALA A 179 -14.68 -1.52 -16.51
CA ALA A 179 -13.92 -0.41 -17.12
C ALA A 179 -14.20 -0.25 -18.62
N TRP A 180 -14.67 -1.32 -19.26
CA TRP A 180 -15.04 -1.33 -20.67
C TRP A 180 -16.20 -0.40 -21.01
N ASP A 181 -17.08 -0.13 -20.10
CA ASP A 181 -18.26 0.73 -20.29
C ASP A 181 -17.91 2.22 -20.21
N HIS A 182 -16.70 2.56 -19.71
CA HIS A 182 -16.25 3.91 -19.43
C HIS A 182 -15.08 4.33 -20.33
N LEU A 183 -15.10 3.89 -21.59
CA LEU A 183 -14.05 4.22 -22.56
C LEU A 183 -14.32 5.53 -23.28
N ILE A 184 -13.23 6.23 -23.62
CA ILE A 184 -13.22 7.42 -24.49
C ILE A 184 -12.08 7.31 -25.49
N GLN A 185 -12.21 7.98 -26.65
CA GLN A 185 -11.15 8.11 -27.64
C GLN A 185 -11.35 9.35 -28.52
N ASN A 186 -10.26 9.90 -29.04
CA ASN A 186 -10.29 11.05 -29.92
C ASN A 186 -9.80 10.77 -31.35
N ALA A 187 -9.63 9.49 -31.71
CA ALA A 187 -9.09 9.07 -33.00
C ALA A 187 -10.15 8.95 -34.10
N ASN A 188 -11.37 8.49 -33.77
CA ASN A 188 -12.43 8.25 -34.72
C ASN A 188 -13.74 8.96 -34.31
N PRO A 189 -14.13 10.06 -35.00
CA PRO A 189 -15.32 10.82 -34.64
C PRO A 189 -16.65 10.09 -34.95
N ASP A 190 -16.63 8.98 -35.68
CA ASP A 190 -17.82 8.24 -36.02
C ASP A 190 -18.25 7.23 -34.94
N LEU A 191 -17.41 7.05 -33.90
CA LEU A 191 -17.71 6.14 -32.79
C LEU A 191 -18.44 6.85 -31.64
N PRO A 192 -19.34 6.17 -30.92
CA PRO A 192 -20.17 6.78 -29.88
C PRO A 192 -19.38 7.26 -28.64
N ASN A 193 -18.18 6.71 -28.41
CA ASN A 193 -17.29 7.10 -27.34
C ASN A 193 -16.26 8.17 -27.77
N TYR A 194 -16.54 8.89 -28.89
CA TYR A 194 -15.65 9.96 -29.34
C TYR A 194 -15.71 11.16 -28.42
N GLY A 195 -14.55 11.64 -28.01
CA GLY A 195 -14.35 12.83 -27.19
C GLY A 195 -12.89 13.01 -26.82
N ASN A 196 -12.56 14.18 -26.30
CA ASN A 196 -11.21 14.42 -25.84
C ASN A 196 -11.04 13.88 -24.39
N PRO A 197 -10.07 12.98 -24.10
CA PRO A 197 -9.85 12.44 -22.77
C PRO A 197 -9.72 13.50 -21.67
N SER A 198 -9.09 14.66 -21.97
CA SER A 198 -8.94 15.74 -21.00
C SER A 198 -10.25 16.40 -20.57
N ASP A 199 -11.29 16.32 -21.41
CA ASP A 199 -12.62 16.88 -21.11
C ASP A 199 -13.49 15.89 -20.32
N HIS A 200 -13.06 14.64 -20.25
CA HIS A 200 -13.74 13.52 -19.57
C HIS A 200 -12.80 12.75 -18.64
N PRO A 201 -12.27 13.38 -17.58
CA PRO A 201 -11.27 12.76 -16.70
C PRO A 201 -11.79 11.53 -15.95
N GLY A 202 -13.10 11.33 -15.86
CA GLY A 202 -13.72 10.13 -15.28
C GLY A 202 -13.72 8.91 -16.21
N ARG A 203 -13.13 8.99 -17.42
CA ARG A 203 -13.11 7.91 -18.40
C ARG A 203 -11.70 7.48 -18.77
N PHE A 204 -11.62 6.29 -19.37
CA PHE A 204 -10.36 5.69 -19.80
C PHE A 204 -10.15 5.92 -21.30
N ASP A 205 -9.02 6.55 -21.65
CA ASP A 205 -8.61 6.63 -23.05
C ASP A 205 -8.24 5.24 -23.57
N VAL A 206 -9.04 4.70 -24.51
CA VAL A 206 -8.80 3.37 -25.06
C VAL A 206 -7.44 3.25 -25.77
N ASN A 207 -6.83 4.37 -26.15
CA ASN A 207 -5.54 4.43 -26.81
C ASN A 207 -4.37 4.74 -25.85
N TYR A 208 -4.62 4.91 -24.55
CA TYR A 208 -3.56 5.10 -23.56
C TYR A 208 -2.99 3.76 -23.11
N GLY A 209 -1.68 3.78 -22.86
CA GLY A 209 -0.93 2.65 -22.30
C GLY A 209 -0.65 1.53 -23.31
N GLU A 210 0.55 0.99 -23.20
CA GLU A 210 0.95 -0.19 -23.96
C GLU A 210 0.38 -1.45 -23.29
N VAL A 211 0.00 -2.42 -24.10
CA VAL A 211 -0.43 -3.73 -23.61
C VAL A 211 0.81 -4.59 -23.44
N SER A 212 1.08 -5.04 -22.23
CA SER A 212 2.21 -5.92 -21.98
C SER A 212 2.02 -7.26 -22.70
N SER A 213 3.07 -7.74 -23.35
CA SER A 213 3.07 -8.97 -24.12
C SER A 213 3.01 -10.26 -23.25
N GLY A 214 2.36 -10.21 -22.09
CA GLY A 214 2.10 -11.35 -21.23
C GLY A 214 3.37 -11.98 -20.65
N GLY A 215 3.97 -11.31 -19.71
CA GLY A 215 5.03 -11.84 -18.88
C GLY A 215 4.91 -11.21 -17.53
N GLY A 216 4.42 -11.93 -16.54
CA GLY A 216 4.58 -11.53 -15.15
C GLY A 216 6.07 -11.41 -14.81
N PRO A 217 6.44 -10.81 -13.66
CA PRO A 217 7.83 -10.77 -13.20
C PRO A 217 8.34 -12.21 -13.05
N GLY A 218 9.08 -12.71 -14.05
CA GLY A 218 9.55 -14.10 -14.07
C GLY A 218 9.91 -14.64 -15.45
N GLY A 219 9.66 -13.92 -16.52
CA GLY A 219 10.11 -14.36 -17.84
C GLY A 219 9.25 -13.92 -19.02
N PRO A 220 9.74 -14.05 -20.24
CA PRO A 220 8.98 -13.79 -21.44
C PRO A 220 7.82 -14.80 -21.53
N GLY A 221 6.61 -14.34 -21.24
CA GLY A 221 5.39 -15.12 -21.40
C GLY A 221 5.13 -15.35 -22.90
N SER A 222 4.76 -16.57 -23.24
CA SER A 222 4.31 -16.96 -24.57
C SER A 222 2.85 -16.63 -24.83
N GLY A 223 2.25 -15.74 -24.03
CA GLY A 223 0.84 -15.34 -24.15
C GLY A 223 0.62 -14.21 -25.14
N THR A 224 -0.59 -14.18 -25.68
CA THR A 224 -1.07 -13.17 -26.64
C THR A 224 -1.39 -11.85 -25.96
N GLY A 225 -0.64 -11.37 -25.02
CA GLY A 225 -0.76 -10.14 -24.27
C GLY A 225 -2.14 -9.44 -24.34
N GLY A 226 -2.66 -9.08 -23.21
CA GLY A 226 -3.95 -8.37 -23.09
C GLY A 226 -4.03 -7.62 -21.79
N ASP A 227 -3.04 -7.79 -20.92
CA ASP A 227 -2.98 -7.25 -19.59
C ASP A 227 -2.69 -5.73 -19.63
N TRP A 228 -3.74 -4.97 -19.88
CA TRP A 228 -3.69 -3.55 -20.16
C TRP A 228 -3.58 -2.70 -18.90
N PHE A 229 -4.43 -2.93 -17.91
CA PHE A 229 -4.42 -2.20 -16.64
C PHE A 229 -3.50 -2.81 -15.58
N HIS A 230 -3.44 -4.12 -15.53
CA HIS A 230 -2.82 -4.88 -14.45
C HIS A 230 -3.25 -4.39 -13.07
N CYS A 231 -4.55 -4.41 -12.81
CA CYS A 231 -5.07 -4.04 -11.50
C CYS A 231 -4.57 -5.04 -10.44
N ASN A 232 -4.23 -4.55 -9.24
CA ASN A 232 -3.61 -5.40 -8.21
C ASN A 232 -4.10 -5.12 -6.79
N ALA A 233 -5.04 -4.20 -6.61
CA ALA A 233 -5.67 -3.93 -5.34
C ALA A 233 -7.11 -3.47 -5.53
N VAL A 234 -7.99 -3.95 -4.64
CA VAL A 234 -9.35 -3.47 -4.46
C VAL A 234 -9.63 -3.33 -2.97
N ALA A 235 -10.19 -2.19 -2.54
CA ALA A 235 -10.66 -2.01 -1.17
C ALA A 235 -12.00 -1.27 -1.17
N PHE A 236 -12.79 -1.46 -0.11
CA PHE A 236 -14.11 -0.87 0.06
C PHE A 236 -14.13 0.07 1.26
N HIS A 237 -14.69 1.26 1.08
CA HIS A 237 -14.91 2.20 2.16
C HIS A 237 -16.40 2.24 2.56
N PRO A 238 -16.78 1.62 3.68
CA PRO A 238 -18.20 1.47 4.04
C PRO A 238 -18.90 2.81 4.32
N GLY A 239 -18.21 3.78 4.93
CA GLY A 239 -18.78 5.09 5.25
C GLY A 239 -19.05 5.95 4.01
N LEU A 240 -18.26 5.82 2.94
CA LEU A 240 -18.44 6.51 1.67
C LEU A 240 -19.23 5.67 0.66
N ASN A 241 -19.35 4.37 0.88
CA ASN A 241 -19.87 3.40 -0.09
C ASN A 241 -19.11 3.50 -1.43
N GLN A 242 -17.78 3.54 -1.35
CA GLN A 242 -16.89 3.71 -2.49
C GLN A 242 -15.86 2.58 -2.56
N ILE A 243 -15.36 2.33 -3.75
CA ILE A 243 -14.35 1.30 -4.02
C ILE A 243 -13.09 1.98 -4.54
N VAL A 244 -11.93 1.63 -4.00
CA VAL A 244 -10.65 1.94 -4.63
C VAL A 244 -10.21 0.76 -5.49
N LEU A 245 -9.77 1.06 -6.72
CA LEU A 245 -9.18 0.13 -7.66
C LEU A 245 -7.81 0.63 -8.11
N ASN A 246 -6.78 -0.17 -7.95
CA ASN A 246 -5.42 0.19 -8.35
C ASN A 246 -5.04 -0.36 -9.72
N SER A 247 -4.45 0.47 -10.57
CA SER A 247 -3.92 0.08 -11.87
C SER A 247 -2.39 0.29 -11.93
N ARG A 248 -1.65 -0.83 -11.88
CA ARG A 248 -0.20 -0.84 -11.92
C ARG A 248 0.36 -0.27 -13.23
N ASN A 249 -0.20 -0.70 -14.38
CA ASN A 249 0.32 -0.34 -15.69
C ASN A 249 0.00 1.11 -16.09
N TRP A 250 -1.08 1.67 -15.53
CA TRP A 250 -1.45 3.08 -15.74
C TRP A 250 -0.79 4.02 -14.72
N ASN A 251 -0.19 3.45 -13.67
CA ASN A 251 0.42 4.21 -12.57
C ASN A 251 -0.60 5.14 -11.88
N GLU A 252 -1.81 4.63 -11.69
CA GLU A 252 -2.93 5.34 -11.06
C GLU A 252 -3.71 4.41 -10.13
N PHE A 253 -4.42 5.01 -9.19
CA PHE A 253 -5.58 4.35 -8.57
C PHE A 253 -6.83 5.18 -8.83
N TYR A 254 -7.97 4.53 -8.75
CA TYR A 254 -9.29 5.06 -9.08
C TYR A 254 -10.24 4.90 -7.91
N ILE A 255 -11.20 5.83 -7.77
CA ILE A 255 -12.33 5.70 -6.85
C ILE A 255 -13.60 5.57 -7.67
N LEU A 256 -14.41 4.56 -7.33
CA LEU A 256 -15.68 4.22 -7.96
C LEU A 256 -16.82 4.43 -6.97
N ASP A 257 -17.99 4.84 -7.48
CA ASP A 257 -19.22 4.89 -6.71
C ASP A 257 -19.89 3.52 -6.66
N HIS A 258 -19.99 2.93 -5.49
CA HIS A 258 -20.71 1.67 -5.28
C HIS A 258 -22.19 1.88 -4.89
N ALA A 259 -22.65 3.13 -4.74
CA ALA A 259 -24.06 3.42 -4.46
C ALA A 259 -24.99 3.23 -5.67
N THR A 260 -24.43 2.83 -6.82
CA THR A 260 -25.15 2.59 -8.08
C THR A 260 -25.72 1.18 -8.16
N SER A 261 -26.79 1.01 -8.94
CA SER A 261 -27.17 -0.31 -9.46
C SER A 261 -26.21 -0.73 -10.61
N THR A 262 -26.19 -2.01 -10.99
CA THR A 262 -25.39 -2.48 -12.13
C THR A 262 -25.73 -1.70 -13.42
N GLU A 263 -27.01 -1.40 -13.67
CA GLU A 263 -27.41 -0.62 -14.84
C GLU A 263 -26.90 0.82 -14.82
N GLU A 264 -26.91 1.46 -13.65
CA GLU A 264 -26.36 2.81 -13.46
C GLU A 264 -24.82 2.79 -13.52
N ALA A 265 -24.21 1.75 -12.98
CA ALA A 265 -22.75 1.55 -13.03
C ALA A 265 -22.22 1.34 -14.47
N ALA A 266 -23.03 0.80 -15.37
CA ALA A 266 -22.70 0.71 -16.81
C ALA A 266 -22.86 2.05 -17.57
N GLY A 267 -23.45 3.07 -16.94
CA GLY A 267 -23.69 4.40 -17.51
C GLY A 267 -22.75 5.48 -16.95
N LEU A 268 -23.18 6.73 -17.12
CA LEU A 268 -22.40 7.89 -16.64
C LEU A 268 -22.15 7.91 -15.13
N ALA A 269 -23.04 7.28 -14.35
CA ALA A 269 -22.90 7.20 -12.90
C ALA A 269 -21.77 6.26 -12.46
N GLY A 270 -21.32 5.36 -13.33
CA GLY A 270 -20.16 4.50 -13.11
C GLY A 270 -18.85 5.08 -13.62
N ASP A 271 -18.84 6.29 -14.21
CA ASP A 271 -17.59 6.99 -14.52
C ASP A 271 -16.80 7.21 -13.21
N LEU A 272 -15.46 7.29 -13.26
CA LEU A 272 -14.61 7.46 -12.09
C LEU A 272 -14.98 8.72 -11.30
N LEU A 273 -15.17 8.58 -10.00
CA LEU A 273 -15.30 9.73 -9.10
C LEU A 273 -13.97 10.45 -8.95
N TYR A 274 -12.87 9.71 -9.01
CA TYR A 274 -11.53 10.22 -8.78
C TYR A 274 -10.48 9.31 -9.40
N ARG A 275 -9.34 9.90 -9.78
CA ARG A 275 -8.13 9.19 -10.20
C ARG A 275 -6.88 9.96 -9.81
N TRP A 276 -5.80 9.27 -9.48
CA TRP A 276 -4.57 9.92 -9.07
C TRP A 276 -3.34 9.07 -9.34
N GLY A 277 -2.22 9.75 -9.62
CA GLY A 277 -0.89 9.17 -9.79
C GLY A 277 -0.23 9.54 -11.11
N ASN A 278 -0.99 9.60 -12.22
CA ASN A 278 -0.44 9.85 -13.55
C ASN A 278 -1.41 10.68 -14.43
N PRO A 279 -1.39 12.00 -14.31
CA PRO A 279 -2.31 12.86 -15.05
C PRO A 279 -2.14 12.83 -16.57
N ALA A 280 -1.02 12.31 -17.09
CA ALA A 280 -0.84 12.10 -18.52
C ALA A 280 -1.81 11.07 -19.09
N ALA A 281 -2.30 10.12 -18.27
CA ALA A 281 -3.22 9.07 -18.68
C ALA A 281 -4.59 9.59 -19.15
N TYR A 282 -4.96 10.81 -18.77
CA TYR A 282 -6.21 11.46 -19.19
C TYR A 282 -5.99 12.87 -19.77
N GLY A 283 -4.76 13.14 -20.24
CA GLY A 283 -4.44 14.36 -20.99
C GLY A 283 -4.43 15.65 -20.14
N ARG A 284 -4.35 15.59 -18.82
CA ARG A 284 -4.26 16.75 -17.91
C ARG A 284 -2.91 16.90 -17.25
N GLY A 285 -1.86 16.36 -17.87
CA GLY A 285 -0.48 16.44 -17.43
C GLY A 285 0.47 15.79 -18.41
N THR A 286 1.72 15.68 -18.00
CA THR A 286 2.82 15.08 -18.76
C THR A 286 3.48 13.97 -17.93
N SER A 287 4.42 13.24 -18.49
CA SER A 287 5.19 12.23 -17.75
C SER A 287 6.03 12.81 -16.59
N THR A 288 6.24 14.13 -16.55
CA THR A 288 6.94 14.79 -15.44
C THR A 288 6.03 15.02 -14.22
N ASP A 289 4.72 14.94 -14.41
CA ASP A 289 3.72 15.13 -13.38
C ASP A 289 3.30 13.78 -12.73
N GLN A 290 3.84 12.66 -13.24
CA GLN A 290 3.59 11.33 -12.70
C GLN A 290 4.25 11.17 -11.32
N VAL A 291 3.48 10.68 -10.34
CA VAL A 291 3.90 10.45 -8.95
C VAL A 291 4.06 8.97 -8.66
N LEU A 292 3.13 8.14 -9.12
CA LEU A 292 3.12 6.70 -8.89
C LEU A 292 3.87 5.96 -10.01
N TYR A 293 4.57 4.89 -9.62
CA TYR A 293 5.36 4.05 -10.53
C TYR A 293 5.16 2.58 -10.17
N THR A 294 4.22 1.92 -10.85
CA THR A 294 3.86 0.50 -10.68
C THR A 294 3.41 0.12 -9.27
N GLN A 295 2.73 1.02 -8.61
CA GLN A 295 2.31 0.95 -7.20
C GLN A 295 1.41 -0.26 -6.89
N HIS A 296 1.31 -0.57 -5.61
CA HIS A 296 0.45 -1.59 -5.02
C HIS A 296 -0.25 -1.05 -3.77
N ASP A 297 -1.32 -1.73 -3.37
CA ASP A 297 -1.96 -1.58 -2.07
C ASP A 297 -2.45 -0.16 -1.71
N PRO A 298 -3.06 0.64 -2.62
CA PRO A 298 -3.76 1.83 -2.19
C PRO A 298 -4.99 1.44 -1.38
N HIS A 299 -5.10 1.96 -0.17
CA HIS A 299 -6.26 1.76 0.69
C HIS A 299 -6.46 2.95 1.61
N TRP A 300 -7.68 3.13 2.10
CA TRP A 300 -7.97 4.16 3.09
C TRP A 300 -7.35 3.79 4.42
N LEU A 301 -6.78 4.78 5.11
CA LEU A 301 -6.36 4.65 6.49
C LEU A 301 -7.61 4.58 7.37
N THR A 302 -7.87 3.41 7.93
CA THR A 302 -8.92 3.17 8.92
C THR A 302 -8.28 2.68 10.21
N ASP A 303 -8.92 2.94 11.35
CA ASP A 303 -8.38 2.51 12.66
C ASP A 303 -8.33 0.99 12.83
N GLU A 304 -9.02 0.24 11.96
CA GLU A 304 -9.18 -1.22 12.09
C GLU A 304 -8.48 -2.02 10.96
N GLY A 305 -7.80 -1.36 10.02
CA GLY A 305 -7.12 -2.00 8.89
C GLY A 305 -8.00 -2.15 7.64
N PRO A 306 -7.45 -2.74 6.54
CA PRO A 306 -8.06 -2.67 5.21
C PRO A 306 -9.35 -3.47 5.05
N THR A 307 -9.68 -4.36 5.98
CA THR A 307 -10.94 -5.14 5.98
C THR A 307 -11.93 -4.67 7.02
N SER A 308 -11.66 -3.59 7.70
CA SER A 308 -12.46 -3.12 8.82
C SER A 308 -13.62 -2.24 8.39
N LEU A 309 -14.65 -2.28 9.20
CA LEU A 309 -15.99 -1.79 8.89
C LEU A 309 -16.30 -0.41 9.48
N GLY A 310 -15.32 0.23 10.13
CA GLY A 310 -15.48 1.47 10.87
C GLY A 310 -14.72 2.65 10.28
N GLY A 311 -14.61 2.72 8.94
CA GLY A 311 -13.78 3.73 8.28
C GLY A 311 -14.04 5.15 8.75
N ASN A 312 -12.96 5.87 9.08
CA ASN A 312 -12.98 7.32 9.20
C ASN A 312 -13.41 7.90 7.84
N PRO A 313 -14.36 8.84 7.78
CA PRO A 313 -14.69 9.56 6.54
C PRO A 313 -13.54 10.43 6.01
N ASP A 314 -12.42 10.48 6.70
CA ASP A 314 -11.21 11.13 6.19
C ASP A 314 -10.70 10.35 4.99
N ALA A 315 -10.66 11.00 3.84
CA ALA A 315 -10.21 10.38 2.59
C ALA A 315 -8.67 10.26 2.52
N THR A 316 -8.03 9.87 3.63
CA THR A 316 -6.59 9.65 3.69
C THR A 316 -6.24 8.24 3.23
N MET A 317 -5.29 8.16 2.32
CA MET A 317 -4.86 6.92 1.69
C MET A 317 -3.41 6.59 2.05
N LEU A 318 -3.11 5.31 2.11
CA LEU A 318 -1.74 4.78 2.13
C LEU A 318 -1.51 3.99 0.84
N VAL A 319 -0.33 4.14 0.23
CA VAL A 319 0.02 3.50 -1.05
C VAL A 319 1.47 3.00 -0.98
N TYR A 320 1.73 1.76 -1.38
CA TYR A 320 3.08 1.27 -1.63
C TYR A 320 3.48 1.59 -3.08
N ASN A 321 4.35 2.57 -3.27
CA ASN A 321 4.82 2.99 -4.59
C ASN A 321 6.13 2.25 -4.92
N ASN A 322 6.04 1.21 -5.74
CA ASN A 322 7.18 0.34 -6.05
C ASN A 322 8.35 1.08 -6.72
N GLY A 323 8.05 2.16 -7.45
CA GLY A 323 9.11 3.04 -7.95
C GLY A 323 9.86 2.50 -9.16
N ASN A 324 9.30 1.53 -9.91
CA ASN A 324 9.87 1.09 -11.17
C ASN A 324 9.88 2.24 -12.19
N ALA A 325 10.95 2.37 -12.96
CA ALA A 325 11.09 3.42 -13.96
C ALA A 325 10.97 4.85 -13.41
N ARG A 326 11.12 5.06 -12.11
CA ARG A 326 11.22 6.38 -11.52
C ARG A 326 12.40 7.13 -12.15
N PRO A 327 12.28 8.40 -12.55
CA PRO A 327 13.37 9.13 -13.21
C PRO A 327 14.66 9.24 -12.38
N SER A 328 14.55 9.19 -11.05
CA SER A 328 15.70 9.17 -10.12
C SER A 328 16.39 7.81 -9.98
N GLY A 329 15.89 6.78 -10.64
CA GLY A 329 16.27 5.39 -10.47
C GLY A 329 15.24 4.58 -9.68
N PRO A 330 15.27 3.24 -9.79
CA PRO A 330 14.30 2.37 -9.13
C PRO A 330 14.46 2.45 -7.60
N ALA A 331 13.41 2.86 -6.91
CA ALA A 331 13.35 2.94 -5.46
C ALA A 331 11.90 2.99 -5.00
N SER A 332 11.55 2.20 -3.99
CA SER A 332 10.21 2.16 -3.43
C SER A 332 9.97 3.26 -2.39
N THR A 333 8.72 3.62 -2.21
CA THR A 333 8.25 4.45 -1.10
C THR A 333 6.91 3.93 -0.59
N VAL A 334 6.60 4.21 0.66
CA VAL A 334 5.25 4.14 1.21
C VAL A 334 4.76 5.57 1.35
N ASP A 335 3.70 5.89 0.65
CA ASP A 335 3.22 7.26 0.50
C ASP A 335 1.83 7.42 1.13
N GLU A 336 1.64 8.49 1.93
CA GLU A 336 0.36 8.89 2.51
C GLU A 336 -0.12 10.19 1.89
N LEU A 337 -1.40 10.25 1.55
CA LEU A 337 -2.01 11.42 0.93
C LEU A 337 -3.48 11.55 1.33
N THR A 338 -3.94 12.79 1.50
CA THR A 338 -5.35 13.10 1.73
C THR A 338 -6.00 13.55 0.43
N LEU A 339 -7.04 12.83 0.03
CA LEU A 339 -7.79 13.11 -1.19
C LEU A 339 -8.68 14.36 -1.00
N PRO A 340 -8.95 15.13 -2.08
CA PRO A 340 -9.75 16.36 -2.01
C PRO A 340 -11.26 16.05 -1.94
N LEU A 341 -11.67 15.22 -0.97
CA LEU A 341 -13.07 14.80 -0.75
C LEU A 341 -13.94 15.99 -0.39
N GLN A 342 -15.11 16.09 -1.01
CA GLN A 342 -16.14 17.09 -0.73
C GLN A 342 -17.25 16.51 0.15
N PRO A 343 -18.05 17.37 0.81
CA PRO A 343 -19.10 16.91 1.72
C PRO A 343 -20.20 16.07 1.07
N ASP A 344 -20.34 16.12 -0.26
CA ASP A 344 -21.30 15.34 -1.04
C ASP A 344 -20.77 13.98 -1.49
N GLY A 345 -19.53 13.62 -1.09
CA GLY A 345 -18.88 12.37 -1.47
C GLY A 345 -18.14 12.43 -2.81
N THR A 346 -18.14 13.57 -3.50
CA THR A 346 -17.35 13.79 -4.72
C THR A 346 -15.95 14.30 -4.40
N TYR A 347 -15.10 14.43 -5.40
CA TYR A 347 -13.72 14.90 -5.25
C TYR A 347 -13.52 16.19 -6.02
N PHE A 348 -12.90 17.18 -5.37
CA PHE A 348 -12.66 18.48 -6.01
C PHE A 348 -11.72 18.33 -7.19
N LEU A 349 -12.13 18.90 -8.33
CA LEU A 349 -11.36 19.00 -9.55
C LEU A 349 -11.58 20.41 -10.15
N ALA A 350 -10.53 21.19 -10.25
CA ALA A 350 -10.61 22.48 -10.93
C ALA A 350 -10.67 22.29 -12.46
N ASP A 351 -11.33 23.21 -13.13
CA ASP A 351 -11.50 23.15 -14.59
C ASP A 351 -10.13 23.18 -15.31
N GLY A 352 -9.88 22.17 -16.14
CA GLY A 352 -8.62 22.02 -16.87
C GLY A 352 -7.45 21.45 -16.06
N ASP A 353 -7.54 21.38 -14.74
CA ASP A 353 -6.48 20.84 -13.88
C ASP A 353 -6.53 19.31 -13.77
N ALA A 354 -5.44 18.72 -13.31
CA ALA A 354 -5.40 17.34 -12.85
C ALA A 354 -5.99 17.23 -11.43
N TYR A 355 -6.45 16.01 -11.05
CA TYR A 355 -6.84 15.74 -9.68
C TYR A 355 -5.66 15.94 -8.71
N GLY A 356 -5.89 16.65 -7.61
CA GLY A 356 -4.97 16.76 -6.48
C GLY A 356 -5.04 15.52 -5.55
N PRO A 357 -4.21 15.46 -4.49
CA PRO A 357 -3.30 16.51 -4.04
C PRO A 357 -2.04 16.62 -4.89
N ALA A 358 -1.44 17.81 -4.89
CA ALA A 358 -0.17 18.06 -5.57
C ALA A 358 1.05 17.61 -4.75
N SER A 359 0.86 17.24 -3.48
CA SER A 359 1.91 16.80 -2.57
C SER A 359 1.41 15.68 -1.66
N LEU A 360 2.32 14.83 -1.26
CA LEU A 360 2.08 13.81 -0.25
C LEU A 360 2.07 14.43 1.14
N ASP A 361 1.32 13.86 2.06
CA ASP A 361 1.30 14.23 3.48
C ASP A 361 2.50 13.63 4.21
N TRP A 362 2.86 12.39 3.86
CA TRP A 362 4.02 11.67 4.40
C TRP A 362 4.57 10.68 3.36
N SER A 363 5.85 10.37 3.47
CA SER A 363 6.50 9.34 2.64
C SER A 363 7.64 8.68 3.42
N TYR A 364 7.76 7.37 3.29
CA TYR A 364 8.90 6.60 3.79
C TYR A 364 9.53 5.77 2.67
N PRO A 365 10.86 5.79 2.53
CA PRO A 365 11.72 6.79 3.14
C PRO A 365 11.45 8.19 2.60
N GLN A 366 11.75 9.22 3.37
CA GLN A 366 11.52 10.62 2.96
C GLN A 366 12.21 10.97 1.64
N PHE A 367 13.36 10.32 1.39
CA PHE A 367 14.08 10.38 0.11
C PHE A 367 14.30 8.95 -0.38
N PRO A 368 13.75 8.56 -1.56
CA PRO A 368 13.95 7.23 -2.11
C PRO A 368 15.42 6.86 -2.24
N PHE A 369 15.79 5.65 -1.81
CA PHE A 369 17.14 5.11 -1.94
C PHE A 369 17.09 3.67 -2.49
N LEU A 370 18.17 3.26 -3.16
CA LEU A 370 18.20 2.01 -3.92
C LEU A 370 18.08 0.74 -3.07
N ASP A 371 18.44 0.81 -1.78
CA ASP A 371 18.39 -0.35 -0.87
C ASP A 371 16.96 -0.69 -0.41
N PHE A 372 15.99 0.21 -0.60
CA PHE A 372 14.57 -0.05 -0.39
C PHE A 372 13.86 -0.11 -1.72
N PHE A 373 13.80 -1.31 -2.31
CA PHE A 373 13.21 -1.51 -3.62
C PHE A 373 12.58 -2.88 -3.79
N SER A 374 11.27 -2.90 -3.95
CA SER A 374 10.52 -4.06 -4.42
C SER A 374 9.92 -3.77 -5.80
N PRO A 375 10.31 -4.50 -6.85
CA PRO A 375 9.87 -4.22 -8.22
C PRO A 375 8.39 -4.54 -8.47
N ASN A 376 7.76 -5.31 -7.61
CA ASN A 376 6.39 -5.80 -7.73
C ASN A 376 5.83 -6.16 -6.36
N ILE A 377 4.52 -6.49 -6.29
CA ILE A 377 3.81 -6.83 -5.06
C ILE A 377 4.06 -5.81 -3.96
N SER A 378 3.97 -6.17 -2.69
CA SER A 378 4.22 -5.31 -1.53
C SER A 378 2.99 -4.54 -1.06
N GLY A 379 3.07 -4.04 0.16
CA GLY A 379 2.03 -3.25 0.79
C GLY A 379 2.51 -2.66 2.10
N ALA A 380 1.68 -1.87 2.73
CA ALA A 380 1.96 -1.28 4.02
C ALA A 380 0.68 -1.18 4.86
N GLN A 381 0.81 -1.09 6.17
CA GLN A 381 -0.32 -0.92 7.08
C GLN A 381 0.05 0.03 8.21
N ARG A 382 -0.73 1.08 8.41
CA ARG A 382 -0.61 1.95 9.58
C ARG A 382 -1.09 1.19 10.81
N GLN A 383 -0.26 1.14 11.86
CA GLN A 383 -0.58 0.48 13.11
C GLN A 383 -1.26 1.46 14.10
N PRO A 384 -2.07 0.98 15.06
CA PRO A 384 -2.75 1.82 16.05
C PRO A 384 -1.82 2.69 16.90
N ASN A 385 -0.56 2.29 17.10
CA ASN A 385 0.44 3.08 17.82
C ASN A 385 1.13 4.15 16.95
N GLY A 386 0.70 4.33 15.70
CA GLY A 386 1.27 5.28 14.73
C GLY A 386 2.44 4.73 13.91
N ASN A 387 2.96 3.55 14.24
CA ASN A 387 3.97 2.88 13.42
C ASN A 387 3.40 2.43 12.07
N THR A 388 4.27 2.04 11.15
CA THR A 388 3.86 1.48 9.85
C THR A 388 4.53 0.11 9.67
N LEU A 389 3.72 -0.93 9.53
CA LEU A 389 4.19 -2.22 9.05
C LEU A 389 4.36 -2.14 7.53
N ILE A 390 5.49 -2.58 7.03
CA ILE A 390 5.83 -2.57 5.60
C ILE A 390 6.18 -4.00 5.17
N CYS A 391 5.55 -4.44 4.10
CA CYS A 391 5.88 -5.68 3.41
C CYS A 391 6.69 -5.34 2.16
N GLU A 392 8.01 -5.55 2.18
CA GLU A 392 8.84 -5.62 0.99
C GLU A 392 8.65 -7.04 0.41
N GLY A 393 7.66 -7.16 -0.47
CA GLY A 393 7.10 -8.46 -0.82
C GLY A 393 8.03 -9.33 -1.65
N ASN A 394 8.85 -8.74 -2.54
CA ASN A 394 9.70 -9.50 -3.44
C ASN A 394 10.75 -10.32 -2.69
N GLY A 395 11.37 -9.75 -1.67
CA GLY A 395 12.31 -10.41 -0.77
C GLY A 395 11.66 -11.16 0.39
N GLY A 396 10.35 -10.99 0.58
CA GLY A 396 9.63 -11.53 1.73
C GLY A 396 10.06 -10.90 3.07
N GLN A 397 10.57 -9.67 3.03
CA GLN A 397 10.93 -8.89 4.20
C GLN A 397 9.72 -8.12 4.73
N LEU A 398 9.40 -8.34 5.99
CA LEU A 398 8.39 -7.59 6.73
C LEU A 398 9.10 -6.77 7.79
N PHE A 399 8.81 -5.48 7.86
CA PHE A 399 9.40 -4.65 8.91
C PHE A 399 8.45 -3.55 9.35
N GLU A 400 8.58 -3.15 10.59
CA GLU A 400 7.78 -2.07 11.19
C GLU A 400 8.70 -0.91 11.51
N ILE A 401 8.25 0.28 11.14
CA ILE A 401 8.95 1.53 11.41
C ILE A 401 8.13 2.43 12.33
N THR A 402 8.81 3.21 13.16
CA THR A 402 8.20 4.33 13.89
C THR A 402 7.83 5.46 12.92
N PRO A 403 7.04 6.47 13.35
CA PRO A 403 6.82 7.70 12.56
C PRO A 403 8.13 8.42 12.16
N ASP A 404 9.20 8.26 12.94
CA ASP A 404 10.53 8.83 12.67
C ASP A 404 11.36 8.00 11.68
N GLY A 405 10.88 6.80 11.30
CA GLY A 405 11.51 5.90 10.33
C GLY A 405 12.48 4.88 10.95
N ASP A 406 12.53 4.75 12.28
CA ASP A 406 13.36 3.74 12.94
C ASP A 406 12.72 2.35 12.82
N ILE A 407 13.48 1.35 12.39
CA ILE A 407 13.02 -0.04 12.33
C ILE A 407 12.95 -0.59 13.77
N VAL A 408 11.75 -1.02 14.16
CA VAL A 408 11.47 -1.53 15.52
C VAL A 408 11.09 -3.01 15.56
N TRP A 409 10.71 -3.57 14.41
CA TRP A 409 10.48 -4.99 14.21
C TRP A 409 10.89 -5.36 12.78
N GLU A 410 11.48 -6.55 12.61
CA GLU A 410 11.89 -7.04 11.29
C GLU A 410 11.82 -8.56 11.25
N TYR A 411 11.23 -9.09 10.19
CA TYR A 411 11.01 -10.52 9.97
C TYR A 411 11.22 -10.87 8.50
N ILE A 412 11.99 -11.91 8.23
CA ILE A 412 12.11 -12.48 6.89
C ILE A 412 11.19 -13.69 6.79
N THR A 413 10.28 -13.68 5.82
CA THR A 413 9.32 -14.78 5.60
C THR A 413 10.05 -16.12 5.49
N ALA A 414 9.81 -16.98 6.49
CA ALA A 414 10.54 -18.22 6.69
C ALA A 414 9.83 -19.44 6.08
N TYR A 415 8.87 -19.22 5.20
CA TYR A 415 8.14 -20.26 4.49
C TYR A 415 8.03 -19.92 2.99
N SER A 416 8.02 -20.96 2.16
CA SER A 416 7.93 -20.80 0.71
C SER A 416 7.09 -21.93 0.09
N GLN A 417 6.96 -21.93 -1.23
CA GLN A 417 6.39 -23.07 -1.96
C GLN A 417 7.15 -24.41 -1.77
N PHE A 418 8.34 -24.36 -1.20
CA PHE A 418 9.17 -25.54 -0.91
C PHE A 418 9.11 -25.96 0.55
N GLY A 419 8.34 -25.27 1.39
CA GLY A 419 8.21 -25.51 2.83
C GLY A 419 8.96 -24.50 3.69
N ALA A 420 9.18 -24.87 4.96
CA ALA A 420 9.92 -24.05 5.91
C ALA A 420 11.40 -23.91 5.51
N VAL A 421 11.93 -22.70 5.57
CA VAL A 421 13.32 -22.37 5.26
C VAL A 421 14.18 -22.60 6.50
N ALA A 422 15.38 -23.17 6.32
CA ALA A 422 16.32 -23.38 7.42
C ALA A 422 17.16 -22.12 7.70
N GLN A 423 17.53 -21.92 8.95
CA GLN A 423 18.53 -20.91 9.30
C GLN A 423 19.85 -21.18 8.57
N GLY A 424 20.50 -20.11 8.11
CA GLY A 424 21.72 -20.19 7.31
C GLY A 424 21.49 -20.38 5.81
N GLU A 425 20.25 -20.65 5.39
CA GLU A 425 19.88 -20.73 3.98
C GLU A 425 19.35 -19.39 3.45
N ASN A 426 19.60 -19.11 2.17
CA ASN A 426 18.94 -18.02 1.50
C ASN A 426 17.52 -18.46 1.11
N PRO A 427 16.49 -17.74 1.53
CA PRO A 427 15.13 -18.09 1.18
C PRO A 427 14.90 -17.94 -0.34
N ILE A 428 14.25 -18.93 -0.93
CA ILE A 428 13.87 -18.93 -2.34
C ILE A 428 12.36 -19.11 -2.44
N GLY A 429 11.68 -18.20 -3.15
CA GLY A 429 10.23 -18.26 -3.34
C GLY A 429 9.42 -17.99 -2.06
N ASN A 430 9.98 -17.20 -1.16
CA ASN A 430 9.34 -16.71 0.06
C ASN A 430 8.65 -15.34 -0.14
N SER A 431 8.53 -14.88 -1.38
CA SER A 431 7.82 -13.64 -1.70
C SER A 431 6.44 -13.62 -1.07
N THR A 432 6.05 -12.47 -0.55
CA THR A 432 4.78 -12.25 0.14
C THR A 432 4.07 -11.09 -0.50
N PHE A 433 2.83 -11.32 -0.99
CA PHE A 433 2.09 -10.27 -1.69
C PHE A 433 1.84 -9.06 -0.77
N ARG A 434 1.29 -9.32 0.41
CA ARG A 434 1.04 -8.38 1.51
C ARG A 434 1.10 -9.10 2.84
N ALA A 435 1.28 -8.36 3.90
CA ALA A 435 1.15 -8.85 5.27
C ALA A 435 0.41 -7.80 6.11
N TYR A 436 -0.53 -8.26 6.94
CA TYR A 436 -1.28 -7.41 7.85
C TYR A 436 -1.10 -7.90 9.28
N ARG A 437 -0.97 -6.96 10.21
CA ARG A 437 -0.91 -7.25 11.63
C ARG A 437 -2.22 -6.85 12.31
N TYR A 438 -2.75 -7.76 13.08
CA TYR A 438 -3.99 -7.63 13.83
C TYR A 438 -3.68 -7.39 15.30
N ALA A 439 -4.36 -6.42 15.92
CA ALA A 439 -4.20 -6.11 17.33
C ALA A 439 -4.56 -7.31 18.22
N PRO A 440 -3.98 -7.45 19.43
CA PRO A 440 -4.27 -8.59 20.31
C PRO A 440 -5.74 -8.70 20.75
N ASP A 441 -6.46 -7.59 20.73
CA ASP A 441 -7.88 -7.48 21.04
C ASP A 441 -8.79 -7.50 19.80
N HIS A 442 -8.25 -7.87 18.64
CA HIS A 442 -9.03 -8.02 17.42
C HIS A 442 -10.11 -9.12 17.62
N PRO A 443 -11.38 -8.91 17.18
CA PRO A 443 -12.49 -9.84 17.40
C PRO A 443 -12.21 -11.28 16.93
N ALA A 444 -11.37 -11.45 15.92
CA ALA A 444 -10.94 -12.76 15.45
C ALA A 444 -10.31 -13.66 16.53
N PHE A 445 -9.85 -13.09 17.62
CA PHE A 445 -9.14 -13.82 18.68
C PHE A 445 -10.01 -14.12 19.90
N ASP A 446 -11.23 -13.61 19.95
CA ASP A 446 -12.13 -13.77 21.07
C ASP A 446 -12.39 -15.26 21.38
N GLY A 447 -12.09 -15.66 22.63
CA GLY A 447 -12.31 -17.01 23.13
C GLY A 447 -11.40 -18.10 22.53
N ARG A 448 -10.32 -17.72 21.80
CA ARG A 448 -9.38 -18.64 21.18
C ARG A 448 -8.13 -18.85 22.00
N ASP A 449 -7.51 -20.01 21.83
CA ASP A 449 -6.18 -20.28 22.38
C ASP A 449 -5.13 -19.59 21.48
N MET A 450 -4.50 -18.57 22.02
CA MET A 450 -3.43 -17.81 21.36
C MET A 450 -2.04 -18.20 21.86
N SER A 451 -1.91 -19.39 22.47
CA SER A 451 -0.62 -19.91 22.93
C SER A 451 0.31 -20.12 21.73
N PRO A 452 1.53 -19.56 21.75
CA PRO A 452 2.43 -19.70 20.62
C PRO A 452 3.01 -21.11 20.52
N GLY A 453 3.07 -21.61 19.28
CA GLY A 453 3.81 -22.81 18.90
C GLY A 453 5.30 -22.54 18.64
N ASP A 454 5.89 -23.39 17.80
CA ASP A 454 7.28 -23.23 17.35
C ASP A 454 7.40 -22.10 16.30
N PRO A 455 8.61 -21.55 16.08
CA PRO A 455 8.90 -20.69 14.95
C PRO A 455 8.60 -21.35 13.59
N VAL A 456 8.36 -20.53 12.56
CA VAL A 456 8.03 -21.05 11.21
C VAL A 456 9.23 -21.69 10.52
N GLU A 457 10.43 -21.15 10.77
CA GLU A 457 11.67 -21.67 10.18
C GLU A 457 12.04 -23.07 10.72
N SER A 458 12.68 -23.88 9.90
CA SER A 458 13.33 -25.09 10.37
C SER A 458 14.70 -24.76 10.99
N ASN A 459 15.10 -25.50 12.03
CA ASN A 459 16.31 -25.27 12.82
C ASN A 459 16.43 -23.83 13.38
N PRO A 460 15.43 -23.31 14.12
CA PRO A 460 15.49 -21.99 14.70
C PRO A 460 16.72 -21.87 15.62
N LEU A 461 17.41 -20.73 15.51
CA LEU A 461 18.48 -20.43 16.44
C LEU A 461 17.91 -20.15 17.83
N PRO A 462 18.64 -20.46 18.93
CA PRO A 462 18.24 -20.05 20.25
C PRO A 462 18.07 -18.53 20.29
N PHE A 463 16.85 -18.08 20.46
CA PHE A 463 16.49 -16.67 20.47
C PHE A 463 15.60 -16.37 21.67
N ASP A 464 16.06 -15.45 22.52
CA ASP A 464 15.31 -15.00 23.70
C ASP A 464 14.41 -13.80 23.28
N CYS A 465 13.33 -14.10 22.58
CA CYS A 465 12.36 -13.09 22.19
C CYS A 465 11.36 -12.82 23.31
N GLN A 466 11.16 -11.56 23.62
CA GLN A 466 10.13 -11.08 24.52
C GLN A 466 8.97 -10.47 23.72
N LEU A 467 7.74 -10.87 24.09
CA LEU A 467 6.55 -10.13 23.68
C LEU A 467 6.42 -8.93 24.63
N TYR A 468 6.40 -7.76 24.04
CA TYR A 468 6.14 -6.54 24.78
C TYR A 468 4.62 -6.33 24.81
N PRO A 469 3.98 -6.20 26.01
CA PRO A 469 2.56 -5.88 26.04
C PRO A 469 2.34 -4.59 25.26
N ALA A 470 1.25 -4.53 24.50
CA ALA A 470 0.82 -3.27 23.91
C ALA A 470 0.88 -2.21 25.01
N ALA A 471 1.59 -1.12 24.77
CA ALA A 471 1.54 0.00 25.68
C ALA A 471 0.05 0.23 25.94
N LYS A 472 -0.39 0.01 27.19
CA LYS A 472 -1.78 0.35 27.52
C LYS A 472 -1.93 1.76 27.06
N ASP A 473 -2.92 1.99 26.20
CA ASP A 473 -3.21 3.32 25.71
C ASP A 473 -3.43 4.24 26.91
N THR A 474 -2.35 4.80 27.43
CA THR A 474 -2.39 5.88 28.42
C THR A 474 -2.72 7.19 27.72
N THR A 475 -2.90 7.16 26.40
CA THR A 475 -3.24 8.29 25.55
C THR A 475 -4.75 8.51 25.41
N ALA A 476 -5.61 7.64 25.99
CA ALA A 476 -6.98 8.06 26.29
C ALA A 476 -7.05 9.18 27.37
N GLN A 477 -5.96 9.41 28.08
CA GLN A 477 -5.66 10.74 28.64
C GLN A 477 -4.71 11.39 27.65
N GLY A 478 -5.26 12.23 26.76
CA GLY A 478 -4.48 12.96 25.79
C GLY A 478 -3.17 13.40 26.44
N LEU A 479 -2.05 12.97 25.85
CA LEU A 479 -0.83 13.75 25.99
C LEU A 479 -1.33 15.19 25.85
N PRO A 480 -1.07 16.08 26.82
CA PRO A 480 -1.33 17.47 26.55
C PRO A 480 -0.63 17.68 25.21
N THR A 481 -1.39 17.90 24.15
CA THR A 481 -0.88 18.52 22.94
C THR A 481 -0.39 19.84 23.45
N GLU A 482 0.87 19.86 23.95
CA GLU A 482 1.50 21.11 24.24
C GLU A 482 1.55 21.80 22.89
N LYS A 483 0.54 22.62 22.69
CA LYS A 483 0.36 23.42 21.49
C LYS A 483 1.66 24.11 21.22
N ILE A 484 2.21 23.93 20.02
CA ILE A 484 3.42 24.67 19.63
C ILE A 484 3.10 26.14 19.82
N GLU A 485 3.64 26.73 20.86
CA GLU A 485 3.57 28.17 21.06
C GLU A 485 4.70 28.78 20.26
N LEU A 486 4.35 29.31 19.08
CA LEU A 486 5.25 30.04 18.22
C LEU A 486 4.89 31.51 18.26
N THR A 487 5.87 32.33 18.56
CA THR A 487 5.73 33.77 18.43
C THR A 487 6.81 34.33 17.50
N PHE A 488 6.40 35.27 16.68
CA PHE A 488 7.25 35.98 15.74
C PHE A 488 7.23 37.47 16.05
N GLY A 489 8.39 38.09 16.17
CA GLY A 489 8.42 39.53 16.39
C GLY A 489 9.77 40.18 16.11
N PRO A 490 9.77 41.44 15.68
CA PRO A 490 8.62 42.20 15.22
C PRO A 490 8.09 41.69 13.86
N ASN A 491 6.79 41.81 13.62
CA ASN A 491 6.20 41.58 12.31
C ASN A 491 5.20 42.72 12.03
N PRO A 492 5.52 43.67 11.16
CA PRO A 492 6.66 43.73 10.22
C PRO A 492 8.05 43.81 10.84
N ALA A 493 9.03 43.13 10.22
CA ALA A 493 10.44 43.17 10.59
C ALA A 493 11.21 44.13 9.67
N ARG A 494 12.26 44.78 10.22
CA ARG A 494 13.14 45.65 9.41
C ARG A 494 14.54 45.04 9.19
N SER A 495 15.15 44.56 10.22
CA SER A 495 16.49 43.97 10.16
C SER A 495 16.56 42.63 10.87
N ILE A 496 15.75 42.41 11.86
CA ILE A 496 15.76 41.24 12.73
C ILE A 496 14.34 40.73 12.90
N LEU A 497 14.17 39.40 12.69
CA LEU A 497 12.99 38.64 13.05
C LEU A 497 13.36 37.69 14.19
N ARG A 498 12.64 37.70 15.29
CA ARG A 498 12.80 36.75 16.39
C ARG A 498 11.75 35.69 16.32
N ILE A 499 12.15 34.44 16.57
CA ILE A 499 11.28 33.29 16.73
C ILE A 499 11.44 32.80 18.16
N GLU A 500 10.35 32.63 18.85
CA GLU A 500 10.29 31.94 20.15
C GLU A 500 9.46 30.67 19.97
N SER A 501 10.02 29.54 20.40
CA SER A 501 9.37 28.23 20.33
C SER A 501 9.61 27.47 21.64
N ASN A 502 8.58 26.78 22.13
CA ASN A 502 8.69 25.89 23.28
C ASN A 502 9.28 24.52 22.94
N PHE A 503 9.52 24.23 21.64
CA PHE A 503 10.12 22.99 21.12
C PHE A 503 11.23 23.26 20.11
N PRO A 504 12.16 22.31 19.87
CA PRO A 504 13.03 22.33 18.69
C PRO A 504 12.23 22.36 17.41
N ILE A 505 12.55 23.29 16.52
CA ILE A 505 11.85 23.48 15.24
C ILE A 505 12.86 23.64 14.09
N ARG A 506 12.48 23.14 12.92
CA ARG A 506 13.10 23.53 11.66
C ARG A 506 12.23 24.61 11.02
N TRP A 507 12.84 25.66 10.53
CA TRP A 507 12.13 26.72 9.82
C TRP A 507 12.74 26.98 8.45
N THR A 508 11.88 27.37 7.51
CA THR A 508 12.27 27.78 6.17
C THR A 508 11.54 29.07 5.83
N LEU A 509 12.28 30.12 5.44
CA LEU A 509 11.71 31.36 4.92
C LEU A 509 11.66 31.30 3.40
N ARG A 510 10.47 31.50 2.83
CA ARG A 510 10.23 31.45 1.39
C ARG A 510 9.70 32.79 0.88
N ASP A 511 9.98 33.11 -0.39
CA ASP A 511 9.29 34.20 -1.08
C ASP A 511 7.84 33.77 -1.46
N ILE A 512 7.06 34.72 -1.97
CA ILE A 512 5.68 34.47 -2.39
C ILE A 512 5.56 33.53 -3.62
N ALA A 513 6.66 33.27 -4.32
CA ALA A 513 6.75 32.30 -5.42
C ALA A 513 7.16 30.89 -4.90
N GLY A 514 7.28 30.70 -3.57
CA GLY A 514 7.60 29.43 -2.95
C GLY A 514 9.09 29.08 -2.91
N ARG A 515 10.00 29.94 -3.42
CA ARG A 515 11.44 29.67 -3.40
C ARG A 515 11.98 29.84 -1.99
N SER A 516 12.73 28.83 -1.50
CA SER A 516 13.40 28.90 -0.22
C SER A 516 14.57 29.89 -0.27
N LEU A 517 14.61 30.79 0.69
CA LEU A 517 15.62 31.86 0.80
C LEU A 517 16.57 31.59 1.96
N MET A 518 16.06 31.09 3.07
CA MET A 518 16.81 30.80 4.29
C MET A 518 16.16 29.63 5.00
N ASP A 519 16.95 28.77 5.66
CA ASP A 519 16.47 27.71 6.54
C ASP A 519 17.47 27.45 7.66
N ALA A 520 17.00 26.98 8.80
CA ALA A 520 17.82 26.48 9.89
C ALA A 520 17.01 25.65 10.87
N MET A 521 17.73 24.91 11.71
CA MET A 521 17.19 24.23 12.88
C MET A 521 17.41 25.09 14.13
N ILE A 522 16.40 25.19 14.97
CA ILE A 522 16.47 25.88 16.25
C ILE A 522 16.32 24.83 17.36
N THR A 523 17.34 24.73 18.18
CA THR A 523 17.33 23.89 19.40
C THR A 523 17.18 24.73 20.67
N SER A 524 17.18 26.07 20.56
CA SER A 524 17.04 27.01 21.66
C SER A 524 15.66 27.69 21.66
N ARG A 525 15.17 28.05 22.84
CA ARG A 525 13.84 28.67 23.01
C ARG A 525 13.65 30.00 22.26
N HIS A 526 14.74 30.70 21.98
CA HIS A 526 14.75 31.99 21.28
C HIS A 526 15.75 31.95 20.15
N HIS A 527 15.37 32.39 18.98
CA HIS A 527 16.23 32.48 17.82
C HIS A 527 16.05 33.81 17.11
N THR A 528 17.11 34.32 16.52
CA THR A 528 17.12 35.61 15.82
C THR A 528 17.60 35.40 14.40
N ILE A 529 16.80 35.87 13.43
CA ILE A 529 17.09 35.80 12.01
C ILE A 529 17.42 37.22 11.53
N ASP A 530 18.57 37.38 10.89
CA ASP A 530 18.91 38.61 10.18
C ASP A 530 18.18 38.64 8.83
N VAL A 531 17.25 39.57 8.69
CA VAL A 531 16.45 39.79 7.47
C VAL A 531 16.82 41.11 6.78
N SER A 532 17.88 41.78 7.22
CA SER A 532 18.30 43.11 6.71
C SER A 532 18.64 43.10 5.21
N ASN A 533 19.01 41.95 4.67
CA ASN A 533 19.36 41.79 3.26
C ASN A 533 18.17 41.36 2.36
N LEU A 534 16.98 41.18 2.94
CA LEU A 534 15.80 40.80 2.18
C LEU A 534 15.04 42.06 1.69
N PRO A 535 14.56 42.07 0.46
CA PRO A 535 13.72 43.16 -0.04
C PRO A 535 12.46 43.35 0.80
N ALA A 536 11.97 44.58 0.90
CA ALA A 536 10.68 44.83 1.52
C ALA A 536 9.57 44.05 0.78
N GLY A 537 8.73 43.34 1.53
CA GLY A 537 7.71 42.49 0.95
C GLY A 537 7.09 41.50 1.92
N ALA A 538 6.27 40.61 1.38
CA ALA A 538 5.66 39.50 2.10
C ALA A 538 6.45 38.21 1.86
N TYR A 539 6.64 37.43 2.90
CA TYR A 539 7.35 36.16 2.92
C TYR A 539 6.52 35.12 3.66
N LEU A 540 6.79 33.85 3.41
CA LEU A 540 6.17 32.72 4.10
C LEU A 540 7.23 32.04 4.97
N MET A 541 6.98 31.97 6.27
CA MET A 541 7.77 31.21 7.22
C MET A 541 7.08 29.87 7.43
N VAL A 542 7.66 28.81 6.92
CA VAL A 542 7.24 27.43 7.18
C VAL A 542 8.01 26.92 8.37
N VAL A 543 7.32 26.43 9.39
CA VAL A 543 7.91 25.89 10.61
C VAL A 543 7.44 24.46 10.78
N ALA A 544 8.38 23.54 10.98
CA ALA A 544 8.11 22.14 11.29
C ALA A 544 8.77 21.76 12.60
N GLN A 545 8.14 20.92 13.40
CA GLN A 545 8.74 20.34 14.60
C GLN A 545 9.79 19.32 14.19
N GLU A 546 10.92 19.26 14.88
CA GLU A 546 12.04 18.36 14.54
C GLU A 546 11.65 16.87 14.59
N HIS A 547 10.76 16.50 15.50
CA HIS A 547 10.27 15.16 15.74
C HIS A 547 8.74 15.14 15.87
N GLY A 548 8.01 15.63 14.86
CA GLY A 548 6.54 15.66 14.92
C GLY A 548 5.88 16.02 13.59
N SER A 549 4.65 15.59 13.45
CA SER A 549 3.81 15.82 12.26
C SER A 549 3.24 17.23 12.13
N HIS A 550 3.62 18.16 13.01
CA HIS A 550 3.04 19.50 13.00
C HIS A 550 3.94 20.47 12.22
N SER A 551 3.41 20.96 11.10
CA SER A 551 3.96 22.11 10.40
C SER A 551 2.96 23.26 10.39
N SER A 552 3.47 24.47 10.41
CA SER A 552 2.63 25.67 10.30
C SER A 552 3.28 26.69 9.37
N THR A 553 2.48 27.44 8.64
CA THR A 553 2.96 28.50 7.74
C THR A 553 2.48 29.85 8.24
N HIS A 554 3.40 30.79 8.38
CA HIS A 554 3.16 32.12 8.91
C HIS A 554 3.59 33.18 7.90
N LYS A 555 2.74 34.20 7.73
CA LYS A 555 3.10 35.34 6.88
C LYS A 555 3.98 36.30 7.65
N ILE A 556 5.16 36.60 7.09
CA ILE A 556 6.12 37.57 7.61
C ILE A 556 6.14 38.77 6.66
N LEU A 557 6.06 39.95 7.21
CA LEU A 557 6.23 41.20 6.48
C LEU A 557 7.58 41.80 6.79
N ILE A 558 8.32 42.21 5.75
CA ILE A 558 9.61 42.93 5.88
C ILE A 558 9.39 44.35 5.37
N GLU A 559 9.72 45.33 6.19
CA GLU A 559 9.69 46.75 5.87
C GLU A 559 11.10 47.28 5.58
N PRO A 560 11.22 48.37 4.80
CA PRO A 560 12.49 48.99 4.48
C PRO A 560 13.27 49.49 5.69
#